data_3c36d2fdd7008f2ed2a369be6206e324
#
_entry.id   3c36d2fdd7008f2ed2a369be6206e324
#
_cell.length_a   1.000
_cell.length_b   1.000
_cell.length_c   1.000
_cell.angle_alpha   90.00
_cell.angle_beta   90.00
_cell.angle_gamma   90.00
#
_symmetry.space_group_name_H-M   'P 1'
#
loop_
_entity.id
_entity.type
_entity.pdbx_description
1 polymer ?
#
loop_
_entity_poly.entity_id
_entity_poly.type
_entity_poly.pdbx_seq_one_letter_code
_entity_poly.pdbx_strand_id
1 'polypeptide(L)'
;MNLGKTNLFFGYLHIISAVIIAIISYLHQNELNFNTGLYRYQVTGITEQETSFGVKEEFNVSTQTLQILITLMFCVAGFFHLFYYTNGFYTRSYLGDIRAGYNRYRWLEYSITSAIMVFILSILAGFKDLYTVILSCVLIASLSMIGFFIERSKKKSDKTIGLVAGAGIMGTILALFYVSYFNLRDEVKGEGGDPEDWIMGVLIGSGVILMIIGIITVLYVGGYGANDFDYISYEKAYTYASFLAKAYLGYYTTYGIIS
;
A
#
# COMPACT_ATOMS: atom_id res chain seq x y z
N MET A 1 18.69 13.15 14.14
CA MET A 1 19.20 11.79 13.85
C MET A 1 19.75 11.78 12.43
N ASN A 2 20.92 11.22 12.17
CA ASN A 2 21.51 11.10 10.82
C ASN A 2 20.62 10.14 9.99
N LEU A 3 20.42 10.40 8.69
CA LEU A 3 19.58 9.60 7.80
C LEU A 3 19.95 8.10 7.80
N GLY A 4 21.24 7.79 7.87
CA GLY A 4 21.70 6.40 8.01
C GLY A 4 21.20 5.71 9.29
N LYS A 5 21.24 6.42 10.43
CA LYS A 5 20.67 5.91 11.68
C LYS A 5 19.14 5.79 11.62
N THR A 6 18.47 6.68 10.87
CA THR A 6 17.02 6.58 10.62
C THR A 6 16.70 5.31 9.85
N ASN A 7 17.40 5.04 8.73
CA ASN A 7 17.19 3.84 7.94
C ASN A 7 17.47 2.57 8.75
N LEU A 8 18.57 2.53 9.50
CA LEU A 8 18.91 1.39 10.35
C LEU A 8 17.81 1.11 11.39
N PHE A 9 17.33 2.15 12.05
CA PHE A 9 16.27 2.05 13.05
C PHE A 9 14.97 1.50 12.43
N PHE A 10 14.49 2.07 11.33
CA PHE A 10 13.28 1.59 10.66
C PHE A 10 13.46 0.22 10.01
N GLY A 11 14.65 -0.10 9.51
CA GLY A 11 14.98 -1.44 9.04
C GLY A 11 14.74 -2.51 10.10
N TYR A 12 15.29 -2.28 11.31
CA TYR A 12 15.03 -3.20 12.44
C TYR A 12 13.57 -3.20 12.87
N LEU A 13 12.89 -2.06 12.92
CA LEU A 13 11.47 -2.02 13.27
C LEU A 13 10.62 -2.83 12.29
N HIS A 14 10.89 -2.73 11.00
CA HIS A 14 10.19 -3.55 9.99
C HIS A 14 10.44 -5.04 10.19
N ILE A 15 11.68 -5.45 10.41
CA ILE A 15 11.99 -6.89 10.64
C ILE A 15 11.34 -7.40 11.94
N ILE A 16 11.39 -6.62 13.02
CA ILE A 16 10.72 -6.97 14.28
C ILE A 16 9.21 -7.09 14.05
N SER A 17 8.60 -6.16 13.32
CA SER A 17 7.17 -6.23 12.98
C SER A 17 6.84 -7.49 12.17
N ALA A 18 7.66 -7.85 11.18
CA ALA A 18 7.50 -9.08 10.42
C ALA A 18 7.52 -10.33 11.32
N VAL A 19 8.49 -10.38 12.25
CA VAL A 19 8.62 -11.51 13.19
C VAL A 19 7.41 -11.57 14.13
N ILE A 20 6.99 -10.45 14.70
CA ILE A 20 5.83 -10.39 15.59
C ILE A 20 4.57 -10.89 14.88
N ILE A 21 4.30 -10.40 13.67
CA ILE A 21 3.12 -10.80 12.89
C ILE A 21 3.19 -12.29 12.52
N ALA A 22 4.36 -12.79 12.12
CA ALA A 22 4.54 -14.20 11.81
C ALA A 22 4.29 -15.10 13.04
N ILE A 23 4.76 -14.70 14.24
CA ILE A 23 4.51 -15.41 15.49
C ILE A 23 3.02 -15.41 15.82
N ILE A 24 2.36 -14.24 15.78
CA ILE A 24 0.93 -14.13 16.05
C ILE A 24 0.14 -15.00 15.09
N SER A 25 0.44 -14.93 13.79
CA SER A 25 -0.20 -15.75 12.76
C SER A 25 -0.04 -17.25 13.01
N TYR A 26 1.15 -17.69 13.46
CA TYR A 26 1.39 -19.09 13.80
C TYR A 26 0.62 -19.56 15.04
N LEU A 27 0.56 -18.73 16.09
CA LEU A 27 -0.14 -19.05 17.33
C LEU A 27 -1.66 -19.15 17.14
N HIS A 28 -2.24 -18.35 16.26
CA HIS A 28 -3.69 -18.27 15.99
C HIS A 28 -4.12 -18.95 14.70
N GLN A 29 -3.28 -19.78 14.08
CA GLN A 29 -3.55 -20.36 12.76
C GLN A 29 -4.84 -21.19 12.67
N ASN A 30 -5.34 -21.73 13.78
CA ASN A 30 -6.56 -22.54 13.87
C ASN A 30 -7.82 -21.70 14.14
N GLU A 31 -7.68 -20.44 14.48
CA GLU A 31 -8.78 -19.51 14.81
C GLU A 31 -9.13 -18.60 13.62
N LEU A 32 -8.31 -18.63 12.59
CA LEU A 32 -8.37 -17.74 11.45
C LEU A 32 -9.38 -18.27 10.41
N ASN A 33 -10.59 -17.74 10.42
CA ASN A 33 -11.70 -18.22 9.59
C ASN A 33 -12.05 -17.31 8.40
N PHE A 34 -11.29 -16.24 8.15
CA PHE A 34 -11.54 -15.41 6.99
C PHE A 34 -11.15 -16.14 5.71
N ASN A 35 -12.11 -16.29 4.82
CA ASN A 35 -11.89 -16.86 3.49
C ASN A 35 -12.76 -16.12 2.48
N THR A 36 -12.17 -15.66 1.39
CA THR A 36 -12.89 -15.01 0.31
C THR A 36 -12.38 -15.48 -1.04
N GLY A 37 -13.26 -15.53 -2.03
CA GLY A 37 -12.93 -15.90 -3.41
C GLY A 37 -12.65 -14.68 -4.27
N LEU A 38 -11.57 -14.73 -5.04
CA LEU A 38 -11.37 -13.86 -6.19
C LEU A 38 -11.74 -14.62 -7.45
N TYR A 39 -12.55 -14.02 -8.29
CA TYR A 39 -13.13 -14.67 -9.45
C TYR A 39 -12.56 -14.09 -10.74
N ARG A 40 -12.33 -14.98 -11.70
CA ARG A 40 -12.13 -14.60 -13.09
C ARG A 40 -13.42 -14.90 -13.86
N TYR A 41 -14.07 -13.87 -14.35
CA TYR A 41 -15.31 -13.99 -15.10
C TYR A 41 -15.02 -14.21 -16.60
N GLN A 42 -15.93 -14.93 -17.28
CA GLN A 42 -15.95 -15.07 -18.71
C GLN A 42 -17.37 -14.86 -19.24
N VAL A 43 -17.49 -14.46 -20.48
CA VAL A 43 -18.76 -14.43 -21.18
C VAL A 43 -19.20 -15.88 -21.41
N THR A 44 -20.38 -16.24 -20.90
CA THR A 44 -20.97 -17.59 -21.01
C THR A 44 -22.08 -17.65 -22.05
N GLY A 45 -22.66 -16.52 -22.42
CA GLY A 45 -23.66 -16.43 -23.47
C GLY A 45 -23.82 -15.00 -23.95
N ILE A 46 -24.11 -14.86 -25.23
CA ILE A 46 -24.46 -13.58 -25.87
C ILE A 46 -25.77 -13.82 -26.61
N THR A 47 -26.81 -13.08 -26.25
CA THR A 47 -28.05 -12.99 -26.99
C THR A 47 -28.23 -11.56 -27.48
N GLU A 48 -29.21 -11.33 -28.39
CA GLU A 48 -29.49 -9.98 -28.90
C GLU A 48 -29.92 -8.99 -27.77
N GLN A 49 -30.32 -9.50 -26.62
CA GLN A 49 -30.85 -8.71 -25.49
C GLN A 49 -29.99 -8.76 -24.22
N GLU A 50 -29.17 -9.81 -24.03
CA GLU A 50 -28.40 -10.00 -22.82
C GLU A 50 -27.03 -10.65 -23.08
N THR A 51 -26.04 -10.22 -22.29
CA THR A 51 -24.75 -10.87 -22.20
C THR A 51 -24.63 -11.50 -20.81
N SER A 52 -24.52 -12.83 -20.74
CA SER A 52 -24.33 -13.53 -19.47
C SER A 52 -22.84 -13.76 -19.18
N PHE A 53 -22.49 -13.60 -17.90
CA PHE A 53 -21.14 -13.83 -17.39
C PHE A 53 -21.15 -15.01 -16.42
N GLY A 54 -20.16 -15.87 -16.53
CA GLY A 54 -19.95 -16.97 -15.59
C GLY A 54 -18.55 -16.97 -15.00
N VAL A 55 -18.39 -17.56 -13.84
CA VAL A 55 -17.08 -17.73 -13.19
C VAL A 55 -16.28 -18.75 -13.98
N LYS A 56 -15.07 -18.39 -14.39
CA LYS A 56 -14.15 -19.29 -15.07
C LYS A 56 -13.19 -19.96 -14.09
N GLU A 57 -12.68 -19.19 -13.14
CA GLU A 57 -11.71 -19.64 -12.14
C GLU A 57 -11.99 -18.92 -10.82
N GLU A 58 -11.77 -19.62 -9.73
CA GLU A 58 -11.84 -19.10 -8.38
C GLU A 58 -10.49 -19.24 -7.70
N PHE A 59 -10.02 -18.15 -7.07
CA PHE A 59 -8.78 -18.11 -6.30
C PHE A 59 -9.12 -17.80 -4.84
N ASN A 60 -8.95 -18.77 -3.99
CA ASN A 60 -9.22 -18.61 -2.57
C ASN A 60 -8.13 -17.79 -1.88
N VAL A 61 -8.55 -16.71 -1.22
CA VAL A 61 -7.71 -15.87 -0.36
C VAL A 61 -8.08 -16.15 1.08
N SER A 62 -7.23 -16.90 1.77
CA SER A 62 -7.41 -17.21 3.18
C SER A 62 -6.76 -16.15 4.08
N THR A 63 -7.13 -16.17 5.35
CA THR A 63 -6.47 -15.37 6.38
C THR A 63 -4.96 -15.61 6.41
N GLN A 64 -4.53 -16.83 6.26
CA GLN A 64 -3.11 -17.17 6.16
C GLN A 64 -2.42 -16.43 5.01
N THR A 65 -3.09 -16.33 3.85
CA THR A 65 -2.56 -15.58 2.70
C THR A 65 -2.37 -14.10 3.06
N LEU A 66 -3.34 -13.48 3.73
CA LEU A 66 -3.22 -12.08 4.17
C LEU A 66 -2.07 -11.89 5.16
N GLN A 67 -1.91 -12.77 6.14
CA GLN A 67 -0.82 -12.72 7.12
C GLN A 67 0.56 -12.89 6.47
N ILE A 68 0.69 -13.79 5.49
CA ILE A 68 1.91 -13.95 4.71
C ILE A 68 2.23 -12.66 3.93
N LEU A 69 1.24 -12.04 3.30
CA LEU A 69 1.42 -10.80 2.56
C LEU A 69 1.82 -9.63 3.48
N ILE A 70 1.22 -9.52 4.66
CA ILE A 70 1.60 -8.52 5.67
C ILE A 70 3.06 -8.75 6.11
N THR A 71 3.42 -9.98 6.43
CA THR A 71 4.79 -10.34 6.81
C THR A 71 5.78 -10.00 5.69
N LEU A 72 5.45 -10.36 4.45
CA LEU A 72 6.26 -10.06 3.27
C LEU A 72 6.45 -8.57 3.05
N MET A 73 5.40 -7.77 3.22
CA MET A 73 5.46 -6.31 3.13
C MET A 73 6.50 -5.72 4.10
N PHE A 74 6.50 -6.18 5.34
CA PHE A 74 7.49 -5.74 6.33
C PHE A 74 8.89 -6.26 6.04
N CYS A 75 9.03 -7.51 5.57
CA CYS A 75 10.33 -8.07 5.16
C CYS A 75 10.95 -7.26 4.01
N VAL A 76 10.16 -6.94 2.98
CA VAL A 76 10.62 -6.14 1.84
C VAL A 76 11.07 -4.77 2.30
N ALA A 77 10.27 -4.06 3.09
CA ALA A 77 10.62 -2.73 3.60
C ALA A 77 11.88 -2.79 4.47
N GLY A 78 11.96 -3.75 5.40
CA GLY A 78 13.13 -3.96 6.25
C GLY A 78 14.39 -4.27 5.46
N PHE A 79 14.29 -5.14 4.44
CA PHE A 79 15.39 -5.44 3.53
C PHE A 79 15.93 -4.17 2.86
N PHE A 80 15.07 -3.35 2.25
CA PHE A 80 15.49 -2.14 1.58
C PHE A 80 16.19 -1.18 2.55
N HIS A 81 15.63 -0.92 3.72
CA HIS A 81 16.21 -0.03 4.72
C HIS A 81 17.57 -0.52 5.25
N LEU A 82 17.70 -1.82 5.56
CA LEU A 82 18.96 -2.40 6.04
C LEU A 82 20.02 -2.48 4.94
N PHE A 83 19.62 -2.84 3.72
CA PHE A 83 20.51 -3.01 2.59
C PHE A 83 21.20 -1.71 2.18
N TYR A 84 20.51 -0.57 2.24
CA TYR A 84 21.11 0.75 1.98
C TYR A 84 22.20 1.10 2.98
N TYR A 85 22.06 0.64 4.22
CA TYR A 85 22.99 0.99 5.27
C TYR A 85 24.21 0.04 5.32
N THR A 86 23.99 -1.25 5.08
CA THR A 86 25.02 -2.29 5.31
C THR A 86 25.88 -2.59 4.09
N ASN A 87 25.41 -2.31 2.88
CA ASN A 87 26.15 -2.60 1.65
C ASN A 87 26.83 -1.35 1.09
N GLY A 88 28.16 -1.26 1.23
CA GLY A 88 28.92 -0.07 0.85
C GLY A 88 28.78 0.41 -0.60
N PHE A 89 28.42 -0.46 -1.55
CA PHE A 89 28.12 -0.06 -2.93
C PHE A 89 26.75 0.64 -3.00
N TYR A 90 25.71 0.03 -2.46
CA TYR A 90 24.36 0.60 -2.45
C TYR A 90 24.26 1.83 -1.57
N THR A 91 24.96 1.88 -0.43
CA THR A 91 25.04 3.07 0.41
C THR A 91 25.61 4.26 -0.36
N ARG A 92 26.65 4.06 -1.18
CA ARG A 92 27.21 5.14 -2.03
C ARG A 92 26.23 5.60 -3.09
N SER A 93 25.54 4.67 -3.75
CA SER A 93 24.53 4.99 -4.75
C SER A 93 23.34 5.71 -4.13
N TYR A 94 22.83 5.24 -2.99
CA TYR A 94 21.76 5.87 -2.23
C TYR A 94 22.12 7.31 -1.81
N LEU A 95 23.30 7.51 -1.22
CA LEU A 95 23.75 8.86 -0.83
C LEU A 95 23.95 9.79 -2.04
N GLY A 96 24.33 9.24 -3.19
CA GLY A 96 24.39 9.98 -4.45
C GLY A 96 23.00 10.48 -4.87
N ASP A 97 22.00 9.63 -4.83
CA ASP A 97 20.62 9.99 -5.13
C ASP A 97 20.09 11.06 -4.15
N ILE A 98 20.30 10.89 -2.85
CA ILE A 98 19.87 11.86 -1.82
C ILE A 98 20.48 13.25 -2.07
N ARG A 99 21.78 13.30 -2.41
CA ARG A 99 22.47 14.57 -2.76
C ARG A 99 21.91 15.19 -4.04
N ALA A 100 21.41 14.39 -4.94
CA ALA A 100 20.77 14.85 -6.18
C ALA A 100 19.29 15.23 -5.99
N GLY A 101 18.73 15.07 -4.79
CA GLY A 101 17.36 15.48 -4.45
C GLY A 101 16.27 14.50 -4.88
N TYR A 102 16.60 13.21 -4.99
CA TYR A 102 15.64 12.14 -5.25
C TYR A 102 16.08 10.83 -4.58
N ASN A 103 15.18 9.83 -4.50
CA ASN A 103 15.51 8.50 -3.99
C ASN A 103 14.81 7.40 -4.81
N ARG A 104 15.52 6.82 -5.80
CA ARG A 104 15.00 5.75 -6.66
C ARG A 104 14.61 4.50 -5.89
N TYR A 105 15.34 4.19 -4.83
CA TYR A 105 15.16 2.95 -4.07
C TYR A 105 13.89 3.00 -3.23
N ARG A 106 13.58 4.15 -2.62
CA ARG A 106 12.32 4.35 -1.90
C ARG A 106 11.12 4.12 -2.82
N TRP A 107 11.16 4.70 -4.02
CA TRP A 107 10.07 4.54 -4.97
C TRP A 107 9.94 3.11 -5.49
N LEU A 108 11.05 2.38 -5.64
CA LEU A 108 11.04 0.96 -5.96
C LEU A 108 10.45 0.14 -4.80
N GLU A 109 10.88 0.39 -3.58
CA GLU A 109 10.31 -0.26 -2.38
C GLU A 109 8.82 0.03 -2.27
N TYR A 110 8.40 1.28 -2.46
CA TYR A 110 6.98 1.67 -2.40
C TYR A 110 6.16 1.02 -3.52
N SER A 111 6.68 0.89 -4.72
CA SER A 111 5.93 0.23 -5.80
C SER A 111 5.59 -1.23 -5.47
N ILE A 112 6.46 -1.92 -4.75
CA ILE A 112 6.23 -3.30 -4.30
C ILE A 112 5.32 -3.33 -3.06
N THR A 113 5.69 -2.60 -2.01
CA THR A 113 4.97 -2.68 -0.74
C THR A 113 3.58 -2.06 -0.81
N SER A 114 3.38 -0.98 -1.57
CA SER A 114 2.05 -0.40 -1.75
C SER A 114 1.15 -1.28 -2.62
N ALA A 115 1.69 -2.02 -3.59
CA ALA A 115 0.90 -3.01 -4.31
C ALA A 115 0.40 -4.13 -3.39
N ILE A 116 1.24 -4.62 -2.46
CA ILE A 116 0.83 -5.59 -1.43
C ILE A 116 -0.24 -4.97 -0.52
N MET A 117 -0.05 -3.72 -0.07
CA MET A 117 -1.04 -3.01 0.76
C MET A 117 -2.39 -2.89 0.05
N VAL A 118 -2.39 -2.47 -1.23
CA VAL A 118 -3.61 -2.32 -2.03
C VAL A 118 -4.27 -3.66 -2.28
N PHE A 119 -3.52 -4.73 -2.50
CA PHE A 119 -4.08 -6.08 -2.57
C PHE A 119 -4.86 -6.43 -1.29
N ILE A 120 -4.24 -6.27 -0.12
CA ILE A 120 -4.88 -6.54 1.17
C ILE A 120 -6.14 -5.69 1.35
N LEU A 121 -6.04 -4.36 1.08
CA LEU A 121 -7.19 -3.45 1.19
C LEU A 121 -8.30 -3.80 0.20
N SER A 122 -7.99 -4.26 -1.01
CA SER A 122 -8.98 -4.70 -2.00
C SER A 122 -9.77 -5.91 -1.49
N ILE A 123 -9.07 -6.88 -0.89
CA ILE A 123 -9.72 -8.05 -0.30
C ILE A 123 -10.64 -7.65 0.86
N LEU A 124 -10.15 -6.81 1.77
CA LEU A 124 -10.93 -6.32 2.91
C LEU A 124 -12.12 -5.44 2.47
N ALA A 125 -11.98 -4.69 1.39
CA ALA A 125 -13.06 -3.89 0.80
C ALA A 125 -14.10 -4.74 0.04
N GLY A 126 -13.91 -6.06 -0.04
CA GLY A 126 -14.86 -6.97 -0.67
C GLY A 126 -14.79 -7.04 -2.20
N PHE A 127 -13.62 -6.73 -2.79
CA PHE A 127 -13.42 -6.95 -4.22
C PHE A 127 -13.47 -8.44 -4.53
N LYS A 128 -14.32 -8.81 -5.48
CA LYS A 128 -14.47 -10.19 -5.94
C LYS A 128 -13.83 -10.44 -7.32
N ASP A 129 -13.61 -9.38 -8.11
CA ASP A 129 -13.01 -9.52 -9.45
C ASP A 129 -11.49 -9.42 -9.41
N LEU A 130 -10.82 -10.48 -9.87
CA LEU A 130 -9.36 -10.58 -9.90
C LEU A 130 -8.69 -9.47 -10.73
N TYR A 131 -9.30 -9.11 -11.87
CA TYR A 131 -8.71 -8.09 -12.75
C TYR A 131 -8.76 -6.71 -12.13
N THR A 132 -9.83 -6.39 -11.42
CA THR A 132 -9.96 -5.13 -10.67
C THR A 132 -8.90 -5.03 -9.56
N VAL A 133 -8.63 -6.13 -8.85
CA VAL A 133 -7.57 -6.19 -7.84
C VAL A 133 -6.20 -5.99 -8.47
N ILE A 134 -5.88 -6.71 -9.55
CA ILE A 134 -4.61 -6.56 -10.26
C ILE A 134 -4.44 -5.14 -10.78
N LEU A 135 -5.49 -4.58 -11.40
CA LEU A 135 -5.44 -3.20 -11.91
C LEU A 135 -5.18 -2.19 -10.80
N SER A 136 -5.83 -2.34 -9.65
CA SER A 136 -5.61 -1.49 -8.47
C SER A 136 -4.15 -1.56 -7.97
N CYS A 137 -3.57 -2.76 -7.94
CA CYS A 137 -2.16 -2.96 -7.59
C CYS A 137 -1.21 -2.30 -8.60
N VAL A 138 -1.50 -2.40 -9.90
CA VAL A 138 -0.70 -1.75 -10.95
C VAL A 138 -0.83 -0.23 -10.88
N LEU A 139 -2.02 0.29 -10.62
CA LEU A 139 -2.25 1.74 -10.47
C LEU A 139 -1.44 2.33 -9.32
N ILE A 140 -1.44 1.69 -8.14
CA ILE A 140 -0.66 2.19 -7.00
C ILE A 140 0.85 2.07 -7.23
N ALA A 141 1.32 1.01 -7.87
CA ALA A 141 2.71 0.87 -8.27
C ALA A 141 3.11 1.98 -9.27
N SER A 142 2.24 2.30 -10.23
CA SER A 142 2.43 3.40 -11.18
C SER A 142 2.46 4.76 -10.48
N LEU A 143 1.63 4.97 -9.45
CA LEU A 143 1.67 6.16 -8.63
C LEU A 143 3.04 6.36 -7.96
N SER A 144 3.65 5.28 -7.47
CA SER A 144 5.01 5.33 -6.92
C SER A 144 6.05 5.75 -7.97
N MET A 145 5.91 5.27 -9.20
CA MET A 145 6.78 5.70 -10.30
C MET A 145 6.57 7.18 -10.67
N ILE A 146 5.33 7.67 -10.65
CA ILE A 146 5.04 9.11 -10.84
C ILE A 146 5.73 9.92 -9.73
N GLY A 147 5.70 9.47 -8.47
CA GLY A 147 6.43 10.10 -7.37
C GLY A 147 7.93 10.22 -7.65
N PHE A 148 8.56 9.17 -8.19
CA PHE A 148 9.95 9.20 -8.63
C PHE A 148 10.19 10.26 -9.72
N PHE A 149 9.33 10.33 -10.74
CA PHE A 149 9.45 11.34 -11.80
C PHE A 149 9.28 12.77 -11.27
N ILE A 150 8.35 12.99 -10.34
CA ILE A 150 8.16 14.29 -9.66
C ILE A 150 9.45 14.72 -8.97
N GLU A 151 10.10 13.86 -8.21
CA GLU A 151 11.34 14.19 -7.52
C GLU A 151 12.48 14.50 -8.49
N ARG A 152 12.61 13.71 -9.54
CA ARG A 152 13.69 13.84 -10.53
C ARG A 152 13.51 15.02 -11.46
N SER A 153 12.29 15.48 -11.69
CA SER A 153 12.03 16.62 -12.58
C SER A 153 12.58 17.92 -11.99
N LYS A 154 13.20 18.73 -12.86
CA LYS A 154 13.66 20.08 -12.53
C LYS A 154 12.60 21.15 -12.88
N LYS A 155 11.64 20.80 -13.73
CA LYS A 155 10.61 21.75 -14.17
C LYS A 155 9.40 21.69 -13.26
N LYS A 156 8.96 22.86 -12.77
CA LYS A 156 7.79 22.96 -11.91
C LYS A 156 6.50 22.50 -12.60
N SER A 157 6.36 22.76 -13.91
CA SER A 157 5.22 22.28 -14.71
C SER A 157 5.09 20.75 -14.68
N ASP A 158 6.20 20.05 -14.89
CA ASP A 158 6.20 18.56 -14.93
C ASP A 158 5.86 17.98 -13.56
N LYS A 159 6.37 18.60 -12.49
CA LYS A 159 6.01 18.24 -11.12
C LYS A 159 4.52 18.43 -10.86
N THR A 160 3.95 19.56 -11.31
CA THR A 160 2.51 19.82 -11.15
C THR A 160 1.65 18.82 -11.93
N ILE A 161 2.03 18.49 -13.18
CA ILE A 161 1.34 17.46 -13.97
C ILE A 161 1.38 16.11 -13.26
N GLY A 162 2.56 15.74 -12.73
CA GLY A 162 2.71 14.51 -11.95
C GLY A 162 1.82 14.48 -10.70
N LEU A 163 1.71 15.61 -9.97
CA LEU A 163 0.82 15.73 -8.81
C LEU A 163 -0.66 15.54 -9.19
N VAL A 164 -1.11 16.20 -10.28
CA VAL A 164 -2.51 16.07 -10.74
C VAL A 164 -2.80 14.64 -11.17
N ALA A 165 -1.91 14.03 -11.94
CA ALA A 165 -2.06 12.62 -12.34
C ALA A 165 -2.07 11.69 -11.13
N GLY A 166 -1.16 11.90 -10.18
CA GLY A 166 -1.08 11.13 -8.94
C GLY A 166 -2.32 11.27 -8.07
N ALA A 167 -2.85 12.48 -7.94
CA ALA A 167 -4.10 12.75 -7.21
C ALA A 167 -5.30 12.03 -7.87
N GLY A 168 -5.36 12.03 -9.20
CA GLY A 168 -6.39 11.31 -9.94
C GLY A 168 -6.35 9.80 -9.68
N ILE A 169 -5.16 9.18 -9.79
CA ILE A 169 -4.97 7.75 -9.50
C ILE A 169 -5.35 7.43 -8.04
N MET A 170 -4.85 8.22 -7.09
CA MET A 170 -5.15 8.02 -5.67
C MET A 170 -6.65 8.14 -5.39
N GLY A 171 -7.29 9.18 -5.94
CA GLY A 171 -8.73 9.38 -5.80
C GLY A 171 -9.54 8.22 -6.39
N THR A 172 -9.13 7.67 -7.53
CA THR A 172 -9.76 6.49 -8.14
C THR A 172 -9.65 5.27 -7.25
N ILE A 173 -8.47 4.97 -6.70
CA ILE A 173 -8.25 3.81 -5.82
C ILE A 173 -9.09 3.93 -4.55
N LEU A 174 -9.09 5.11 -3.92
CA LEU A 174 -9.89 5.36 -2.71
C LEU A 174 -11.39 5.24 -3.00
N ALA A 175 -11.86 5.80 -4.11
CA ALA A 175 -13.26 5.68 -4.52
C ALA A 175 -13.67 4.22 -4.74
N LEU A 176 -12.82 3.43 -5.42
CA LEU A 176 -13.07 1.99 -5.61
C LEU A 176 -13.19 1.24 -4.28
N PHE A 177 -12.30 1.52 -3.31
CA PHE A 177 -12.37 0.88 -2.00
C PHE A 177 -13.66 1.21 -1.26
N TYR A 178 -14.05 2.49 -1.22
CA TYR A 178 -15.26 2.89 -0.51
C TYR A 178 -16.52 2.37 -1.18
N VAL A 179 -16.62 2.46 -2.52
CA VAL A 179 -17.77 1.93 -3.25
C VAL A 179 -17.89 0.42 -3.06
N SER A 180 -16.79 -0.33 -3.17
CA SER A 180 -16.81 -1.77 -2.98
C SER A 180 -17.20 -2.16 -1.56
N TYR A 181 -16.66 -1.46 -0.54
CA TYR A 181 -17.02 -1.71 0.86
C TYR A 181 -18.49 -1.44 1.15
N PHE A 182 -19.07 -0.36 0.62
CA PHE A 182 -20.49 -0.07 0.82
C PHE A 182 -21.37 -1.11 0.13
N ASN A 183 -20.99 -1.59 -1.06
CA ASN A 183 -21.69 -2.68 -1.72
C ASN A 183 -21.62 -3.99 -0.89
N LEU A 184 -20.45 -4.34 -0.35
CA LEU A 184 -20.29 -5.47 0.55
C LEU A 184 -21.17 -5.32 1.79
N ARG A 185 -21.17 -4.15 2.40
CA ARG A 185 -21.99 -3.85 3.57
C ARG A 185 -23.48 -4.04 3.31
N ASP A 186 -23.95 -3.55 2.16
CA ASP A 186 -25.37 -3.68 1.80
C ASP A 186 -25.74 -5.14 1.50
N GLU A 187 -24.83 -5.92 0.88
CA GLU A 187 -24.98 -7.37 0.65
C GLU A 187 -25.10 -8.11 1.98
N VAL A 188 -24.16 -7.91 2.91
CA VAL A 188 -24.13 -8.56 4.23
C VAL A 188 -25.36 -8.20 5.07
N LYS A 189 -25.80 -6.93 5.04
CA LYS A 189 -27.04 -6.50 5.73
C LYS A 189 -28.29 -7.13 5.14
N GLY A 190 -28.34 -7.31 3.82
CA GLY A 190 -29.42 -8.01 3.16
C GLY A 190 -29.57 -9.48 3.60
N GLU A 191 -28.46 -10.10 4.03
CA GLU A 191 -28.42 -11.45 4.59
C GLU A 191 -28.63 -11.49 6.13
N GLY A 192 -28.86 -10.34 6.77
CA GLY A 192 -29.11 -10.25 8.21
C GLY A 192 -27.84 -10.17 9.07
N GLY A 193 -26.68 -9.95 8.45
CA GLY A 193 -25.41 -9.72 9.12
C GLY A 193 -25.04 -8.23 9.23
N ASP A 194 -23.93 -7.95 9.92
CA ASP A 194 -23.25 -6.65 9.90
C ASP A 194 -21.76 -6.90 9.57
N PRO A 195 -21.15 -6.10 8.66
CA PRO A 195 -19.72 -6.19 8.41
C PRO A 195 -18.95 -5.83 9.67
N GLU A 196 -17.83 -6.47 9.87
CA GLU A 196 -16.92 -6.20 10.97
C GLU A 196 -16.45 -4.74 10.96
N ASP A 197 -16.67 -4.00 12.06
CA ASP A 197 -16.35 -2.56 12.19
C ASP A 197 -14.86 -2.27 11.97
N TRP A 198 -13.98 -3.22 12.30
CA TRP A 198 -12.55 -3.05 12.12
C TRP A 198 -12.14 -2.90 10.64
N ILE A 199 -12.88 -3.50 9.70
CA ILE A 199 -12.60 -3.38 8.26
C ILE A 199 -12.73 -1.91 7.81
N MET A 200 -13.83 -1.25 8.22
CA MET A 200 -13.99 0.18 7.94
C MET A 200 -12.87 1.01 8.58
N GLY A 201 -12.46 0.67 9.80
CA GLY A 201 -11.33 1.30 10.47
C GLY A 201 -10.05 1.19 9.65
N VAL A 202 -9.71 0.00 9.16
CA VAL A 202 -8.54 -0.23 8.29
C VAL A 202 -8.60 0.62 7.02
N LEU A 203 -9.75 0.66 6.35
CA LEU A 203 -9.94 1.41 5.10
C LEU A 203 -9.79 2.92 5.30
N ILE A 204 -10.48 3.48 6.31
CA ILE A 204 -10.43 4.91 6.63
C ILE A 204 -9.02 5.31 7.06
N GLY A 205 -8.43 4.60 8.02
CA GLY A 205 -7.10 4.95 8.53
C GLY A 205 -6.01 4.84 7.48
N SER A 206 -6.05 3.79 6.63
CA SER A 206 -5.13 3.67 5.50
C SER A 206 -5.32 4.81 4.49
N GLY A 207 -6.55 5.19 4.19
CA GLY A 207 -6.85 6.33 3.32
C GLY A 207 -6.30 7.65 3.87
N VAL A 208 -6.48 7.91 5.17
CA VAL A 208 -5.93 9.10 5.84
C VAL A 208 -4.40 9.14 5.76
N ILE A 209 -3.73 8.02 6.00
CA ILE A 209 -2.26 7.96 5.95
C ILE A 209 -1.76 8.15 4.52
N LEU A 210 -2.44 7.57 3.52
CA LEU A 210 -2.11 7.80 2.11
C LEU A 210 -2.28 9.28 1.73
N MET A 211 -3.30 9.97 2.24
CA MET A 211 -3.45 11.42 2.06
C MET A 211 -2.30 12.20 2.71
N ILE A 212 -1.83 11.81 3.90
CA ILE A 212 -0.66 12.44 4.54
C ILE A 212 0.57 12.33 3.65
N ILE A 213 0.84 11.16 3.05
CA ILE A 213 1.94 10.97 2.10
C ILE A 213 1.78 11.88 0.88
N GLY A 214 0.56 12.01 0.36
CA GLY A 214 0.24 12.95 -0.72
C GLY A 214 0.53 14.41 -0.33
N ILE A 215 0.13 14.83 0.87
CA ILE A 215 0.39 16.17 1.40
C ILE A 215 1.90 16.43 1.51
N ILE A 216 2.68 15.49 2.01
CA ILE A 216 4.15 15.61 2.07
C ILE A 216 4.71 15.86 0.65
N THR A 217 4.19 15.16 -0.37
CA THR A 217 4.59 15.36 -1.77
C THR A 217 4.23 16.75 -2.28
N VAL A 218 3.02 17.24 -1.98
CA VAL A 218 2.56 18.58 -2.36
C VAL A 218 3.43 19.66 -1.72
N LEU A 219 3.75 19.53 -0.44
CA LEU A 219 4.61 20.47 0.27
C LEU A 219 6.02 20.51 -0.34
N TYR A 220 6.58 19.37 -0.69
CA TYR A 220 7.86 19.28 -1.39
C TYR A 220 7.83 20.02 -2.75
N VAL A 221 6.81 19.74 -3.57
CA VAL A 221 6.68 20.33 -4.90
C VAL A 221 6.36 21.82 -4.83
N GLY A 222 5.54 22.23 -3.87
CA GLY A 222 5.13 23.62 -3.66
C GLY A 222 6.27 24.52 -3.20
N GLY A 223 7.39 23.93 -2.75
CA GLY A 223 8.51 24.69 -2.19
C GLY A 223 8.15 25.41 -0.88
N TYR A 224 7.14 24.94 -0.18
CA TYR A 224 6.82 25.46 1.16
C TYR A 224 7.99 25.14 2.08
N GLY A 225 8.72 26.18 2.46
CA GLY A 225 9.98 26.06 3.19
C GLY A 225 11.21 25.89 2.29
N ALA A 226 11.18 26.37 1.05
CA ALA A 226 12.24 26.18 0.05
C ALA A 226 13.64 26.66 0.51
N ASN A 227 13.72 27.48 1.55
CA ASN A 227 14.97 27.91 2.15
C ASN A 227 15.39 27.06 3.37
N ASP A 228 14.48 26.23 3.96
CA ASP A 228 14.72 25.50 5.19
C ASP A 228 14.34 23.99 5.10
N PHE A 229 13.62 23.56 4.07
CA PHE A 229 13.22 22.17 3.93
C PHE A 229 14.28 21.41 3.14
N ASP A 230 15.32 21.00 3.85
CA ASP A 230 16.34 20.09 3.32
C ASP A 230 15.70 18.78 2.85
N TYR A 231 16.10 18.28 1.67
CA TYR A 231 15.64 16.98 1.13
C TYR A 231 15.78 15.83 2.15
N ILE A 232 16.76 15.91 3.04
CA ILE A 232 16.95 14.94 4.14
C ILE A 232 15.76 14.95 5.11
N SER A 233 15.19 16.10 5.42
CA SER A 233 14.02 16.21 6.31
C SER A 233 12.77 15.63 5.64
N TYR A 234 12.62 15.89 4.34
CA TYR A 234 11.58 15.32 3.51
C TYR A 234 11.69 13.78 3.42
N GLU A 235 12.89 13.27 3.17
CA GLU A 235 13.18 11.83 3.16
C GLU A 235 12.82 11.14 4.48
N LYS A 236 13.16 11.80 5.61
CA LYS A 236 12.75 11.30 6.93
C LYS A 236 11.23 11.28 7.09
N ALA A 237 10.54 12.36 6.70
CA ALA A 237 9.09 12.43 6.79
C ALA A 237 8.41 11.28 6.02
N TYR A 238 8.90 10.97 4.80
CA TYR A 238 8.44 9.82 4.05
C TYR A 238 8.71 8.50 4.76
N THR A 239 9.89 8.32 5.34
CA THR A 239 10.24 7.10 6.06
C THR A 239 9.31 6.88 7.25
N TYR A 240 9.03 7.93 8.05
CA TYR A 240 8.08 7.85 9.17
C TYR A 240 6.65 7.54 8.69
N ALA A 241 6.16 8.26 7.68
CA ALA A 241 4.80 8.06 7.16
C ALA A 241 4.62 6.67 6.55
N SER A 242 5.63 6.17 5.83
CA SER A 242 5.63 4.83 5.25
C SER A 242 5.60 3.72 6.31
N PHE A 243 6.41 3.86 7.37
CA PHE A 243 6.37 2.92 8.47
C PHE A 243 5.00 2.92 9.15
N LEU A 244 4.46 4.12 9.44
CA LEU A 244 3.14 4.26 10.05
C LEU A 244 2.04 3.60 9.22
N ALA A 245 2.07 3.79 7.89
CA ALA A 245 1.10 3.17 6.98
C ALA A 245 1.14 1.64 7.04
N LYS A 246 2.34 1.06 6.99
CA LYS A 246 2.53 -0.39 7.04
C LYS A 246 2.18 -0.95 8.43
N ALA A 247 2.59 -0.26 9.51
CA ALA A 247 2.30 -0.66 10.87
C ALA A 247 0.79 -0.61 11.14
N TYR A 248 0.13 0.47 10.74
CA TYR A 248 -1.32 0.60 10.89
C TYR A 248 -2.05 -0.52 10.15
N LEU A 249 -1.80 -0.68 8.85
CA LEU A 249 -2.43 -1.74 8.06
C LEU A 249 -2.12 -3.12 8.65
N GLY A 250 -0.84 -3.41 8.90
CA GLY A 250 -0.41 -4.74 9.32
C GLY A 250 -0.95 -5.14 10.70
N TYR A 251 -0.77 -4.29 11.71
CA TYR A 251 -1.21 -4.62 13.07
C TYR A 251 -2.72 -4.56 13.22
N TYR A 252 -3.39 -3.56 12.62
CA TYR A 252 -4.83 -3.43 12.76
C TYR A 252 -5.58 -4.53 12.00
N THR A 253 -5.09 -4.93 10.82
CA THR A 253 -5.64 -6.09 10.10
C THR A 253 -5.39 -7.39 10.87
N THR A 254 -4.16 -7.59 11.40
CA THR A 254 -3.85 -8.78 12.19
C THR A 254 -4.73 -8.87 13.44
N TYR A 255 -4.93 -7.76 14.15
CA TYR A 255 -5.83 -7.69 15.29
C TYR A 255 -7.27 -8.02 14.89
N GLY A 256 -7.82 -7.37 13.86
CA GLY A 256 -9.19 -7.58 13.42
C GLY A 256 -9.50 -9.00 12.93
N ILE A 257 -8.49 -9.69 12.39
CA ILE A 257 -8.65 -11.08 11.97
C ILE A 257 -8.69 -12.06 13.15
N ILE A 258 -8.10 -11.72 14.30
CA ILE A 258 -7.98 -12.58 15.48
C ILE A 258 -9.10 -12.29 16.50
N SER A 259 -9.64 -11.06 16.52
CA SER A 259 -10.72 -10.65 17.42
C SER A 259 -12.07 -11.23 17.02
#